data_eeca22ab9b7fce07eb030e09e86b215b
#
_entry.id   eeca22ab9b7fce07eb030e09e86b215b
#
_cell.length_a   1.000
_cell.length_b   1.000
_cell.length_c   1.000
_cell.angle_alpha   90.00
_cell.angle_beta   90.00
_cell.angle_gamma   90.00
#
_symmetry.space_group_name_H-M   'P 1'
#
loop_
_entity.id
_entity.type
_entity.pdbx_description
1 polymer ?
#
loop_
_entity_poly.entity_id
_entity_poly.type
_entity_poly.pdbx_seq_one_letter_code
_entity_poly.pdbx_strand_id
1 'polypeptide(L)'
;MKIRPKVGVVSCSGECCGLGTLSRVATRLILEGVRPETVTLCLPLFLAGDSGEREFAQRFPTIPVDGCHRQCAKKAIEKHSGPTAADVDVEALLEEWGVKAPADRRVLCETDLELAERVAAEIAKRIDWVQGERGA
;
A
#
# COMPACT_ATOMS: atom_id res chain seq x y z
N MET A 1 24.55 -15.46 4.97
CA MET A 1 23.78 -14.19 4.99
C MET A 1 22.39 -14.41 4.44
N LYS A 2 21.36 -14.07 5.20
CA LYS A 2 19.97 -14.17 4.71
C LYS A 2 19.66 -12.96 3.83
N ILE A 3 19.28 -13.21 2.60
CA ILE A 3 18.81 -12.16 1.69
C ILE A 3 17.33 -11.95 1.96
N ARG A 4 16.94 -10.77 2.40
CA ARG A 4 15.53 -10.43 2.57
C ARG A 4 14.93 -10.09 1.21
N PRO A 5 13.76 -10.62 0.87
CA PRO A 5 13.12 -10.26 -0.39
C PRO A 5 12.74 -8.78 -0.40
N LYS A 6 12.78 -8.18 -1.58
CA LYS A 6 12.17 -6.87 -1.76
C LYS A 6 10.66 -7.05 -1.71
N VAL A 7 9.98 -6.16 -1.01
CA VAL A 7 8.54 -6.19 -0.86
C VAL A 7 7.92 -5.11 -1.74
N GLY A 8 6.87 -5.47 -2.46
CA GLY A 8 6.09 -4.52 -3.23
C GLY A 8 4.99 -3.90 -2.38
N VAL A 9 4.81 -2.60 -2.49
CA VAL A 9 3.71 -1.88 -1.83
C VAL A 9 2.99 -1.05 -2.89
N VAL A 10 1.70 -1.25 -3.03
CA VAL A 10 0.90 -0.64 -4.09
C VAL A 10 -0.33 0.04 -3.49
N SER A 11 -0.40 1.35 -3.60
CA SER A 11 -1.59 2.09 -3.16
C SER A 11 -2.68 2.09 -4.23
N CYS A 12 -3.92 2.31 -3.80
CA CYS A 12 -5.10 2.23 -4.65
C CYS A 12 -5.30 3.40 -5.61
N SER A 13 -4.45 4.38 -5.66
CA SER A 13 -4.60 5.56 -6.55
C SER A 13 -5.94 6.32 -6.40
N GLY A 14 -6.60 6.21 -5.25
CA GLY A 14 -7.95 6.73 -5.04
C GLY A 14 -8.05 8.25 -5.16
N GLU A 15 -8.47 8.72 -6.35
CA GLU A 15 -8.55 10.15 -6.66
C GLU A 15 -9.82 10.80 -6.09
N CYS A 16 -10.82 10.00 -5.72
CA CYS A 16 -12.16 10.47 -5.39
C CYS A 16 -12.42 10.69 -3.91
N CYS A 17 -11.51 10.32 -3.02
CA CYS A 17 -11.75 10.41 -1.58
C CYS A 17 -10.47 10.64 -0.77
N GLY A 18 -10.64 11.20 0.42
CA GLY A 18 -9.53 11.45 1.34
C GLY A 18 -8.81 10.18 1.79
N LEU A 19 -9.53 9.07 1.89
CA LEU A 19 -8.93 7.76 2.23
C LEU A 19 -7.93 7.32 1.15
N GLY A 20 -8.26 7.52 -0.13
CA GLY A 20 -7.35 7.22 -1.23
C GLY A 20 -6.09 8.09 -1.19
N THR A 21 -6.27 9.37 -0.94
CA THR A 21 -5.13 10.29 -0.78
C THR A 21 -4.26 9.88 0.41
N LEU A 22 -4.88 9.54 1.53
CA LEU A 22 -4.17 9.08 2.72
C LEU A 22 -3.35 7.82 2.44
N SER A 23 -3.93 6.84 1.74
CA SER A 23 -3.23 5.60 1.39
C SER A 23 -2.03 5.88 0.48
N ARG A 24 -2.16 6.79 -0.47
CA ARG A 24 -1.08 7.16 -1.38
C ARG A 24 0.03 7.89 -0.65
N VAL A 25 -0.29 8.87 0.21
CA VAL A 25 0.71 9.61 0.97
C VAL A 25 1.46 8.68 1.92
N ALA A 26 0.76 7.80 2.63
CA ALA A 26 1.39 6.82 3.51
C ALA A 26 2.34 5.89 2.74
N THR A 27 1.95 5.43 1.56
CA THR A 27 2.78 4.59 0.71
C THR A 27 4.02 5.35 0.24
N ARG A 28 3.90 6.62 -0.12
CA ARG A 28 5.05 7.44 -0.49
C ARG A 28 6.03 7.60 0.67
N LEU A 29 5.56 7.76 1.89
CA LEU A 29 6.43 7.82 3.07
C LEU A 29 7.26 6.53 3.21
N ILE A 30 6.66 5.38 2.92
CA ILE A 30 7.38 4.11 2.90
C ILE A 30 8.48 4.12 1.83
N LEU A 31 8.12 4.46 0.60
CA LEU A 31 9.05 4.41 -0.54
C LEU A 31 10.19 5.43 -0.43
N GLU A 32 9.91 6.59 0.14
CA GLU A 32 10.87 7.69 0.19
C GLU A 32 11.79 7.66 1.41
N GLY A 33 11.41 7.01 2.50
CA GLY A 33 12.20 7.10 3.71
C GLY A 33 12.10 5.96 4.71
N VAL A 34 10.90 5.47 5.00
CA VAL A 34 10.70 4.49 6.08
C VAL A 34 11.24 3.10 5.71
N ARG A 35 11.00 2.69 4.46
CA ARG A 35 11.53 1.44 3.89
C ARG A 35 11.93 1.70 2.43
N PRO A 36 13.02 2.42 2.19
CA PRO A 36 13.38 2.91 0.84
C PRO A 36 13.74 1.81 -0.16
N GLU A 37 14.04 0.60 0.30
CA GLU A 37 14.28 -0.56 -0.56
C GLU A 37 13.00 -1.22 -1.09
N THR A 38 11.83 -0.72 -0.66
CA THR A 38 10.53 -1.20 -1.12
C THR A 38 10.31 -0.82 -2.58
N VAL A 39 9.64 -1.68 -3.33
CA VAL A 39 9.32 -1.44 -4.74
C VAL A 39 7.82 -1.18 -4.91
N THR A 40 7.46 -0.53 -6.00
CA THR A 40 6.05 -0.25 -6.33
C THR A 40 5.83 -0.36 -7.82
N LEU A 41 4.56 -0.35 -8.23
CA LEU A 41 4.17 -0.34 -9.64
C LEU A 41 3.26 0.83 -9.93
N CYS A 42 3.09 1.12 -11.20
CA CYS A 42 2.11 2.07 -11.68
C CYS A 42 0.77 1.34 -11.89
N LEU A 43 -0.17 1.53 -10.97
CA LEU A 43 -1.44 0.78 -11.01
C LEU A 43 -2.25 1.05 -12.30
N PRO A 44 -2.36 2.28 -12.81
CA PRO A 44 -3.02 2.52 -14.09
C PRO A 44 -2.37 1.76 -15.26
N LEU A 45 -1.05 1.72 -15.32
CA LEU A 45 -0.32 0.99 -16.37
C LEU A 45 -0.54 -0.52 -16.23
N PHE A 46 -0.53 -1.02 -15.00
CA PHE A 46 -0.86 -2.40 -14.68
C PHE A 46 -2.26 -2.77 -15.18
N LEU A 47 -3.25 -1.92 -14.88
CA LEU A 47 -4.63 -2.14 -15.29
C LEU A 47 -4.80 -2.01 -16.82
N ALA A 48 -3.99 -1.17 -17.46
CA ALA A 48 -3.99 -1.02 -18.93
C ALA A 48 -3.41 -2.23 -19.65
N GLY A 49 -2.81 -3.17 -18.93
CA GLY A 49 -2.37 -4.44 -19.50
C GLY A 49 -0.88 -4.58 -19.78
N ASP A 50 -0.06 -3.69 -19.23
CA ASP A 50 1.40 -3.81 -19.40
C ASP A 50 1.90 -5.13 -18.81
N SER A 51 2.54 -5.94 -19.64
CA SER A 51 2.96 -7.29 -19.26
C SER A 51 4.02 -7.28 -18.16
N GLY A 52 4.95 -6.34 -18.19
CA GLY A 52 5.98 -6.21 -17.16
C GLY A 52 5.40 -5.84 -15.80
N GLU A 53 4.46 -4.90 -15.79
CA GLU A 53 3.79 -4.51 -14.55
C GLU A 53 2.94 -5.67 -14.00
N ARG A 54 2.27 -6.44 -14.85
CA ARG A 54 1.42 -7.56 -14.44
C ARG A 54 2.17 -8.76 -13.86
N GLU A 55 3.46 -8.85 -14.07
CA GLU A 55 4.31 -9.87 -13.44
C GLU A 55 4.71 -9.51 -12.00
N PHE A 56 4.40 -8.31 -11.55
CA PHE A 56 4.92 -7.72 -10.31
C PHE A 56 4.72 -8.62 -9.09
N ALA A 57 3.49 -9.08 -8.83
CA ALA A 57 3.20 -9.90 -7.66
C ALA A 57 3.76 -11.32 -7.77
N GLN A 58 4.16 -11.72 -8.96
CA GLN A 58 4.85 -13.00 -9.17
C GLN A 58 6.34 -12.88 -8.83
N ARG A 59 6.90 -11.67 -9.00
CA ARG A 59 8.33 -11.40 -8.71
C ARG A 59 8.57 -10.96 -7.27
N PHE A 60 7.65 -10.19 -6.72
CA PHE A 60 7.80 -9.60 -5.39
C PHE A 60 6.59 -9.94 -4.53
N PRO A 61 6.80 -10.35 -3.26
CA PRO A 61 5.68 -10.40 -2.33
C PRO A 61 5.07 -9.00 -2.22
N THR A 62 3.77 -8.88 -2.44
CA THR A 62 3.12 -7.59 -2.64
C THR A 62 2.06 -7.32 -1.59
N ILE A 63 2.07 -6.10 -1.08
CA ILE A 63 1.11 -5.58 -0.09
C ILE A 63 0.30 -4.47 -0.76
N PRO A 64 -0.99 -4.70 -1.09
CA PRO A 64 -1.87 -3.62 -1.51
C PRO A 64 -2.23 -2.74 -0.31
N VAL A 65 -2.26 -1.43 -0.52
CA VAL A 65 -2.69 -0.45 0.47
C VAL A 65 -3.93 0.24 -0.09
N ASP A 66 -5.09 -0.18 0.38
CA ASP A 66 -6.36 0.32 -0.09
C ASP A 66 -6.95 1.33 0.89
N GLY A 67 -7.42 2.46 0.35
CA GLY A 67 -7.99 3.52 1.16
C GLY A 67 -9.33 3.12 1.80
N CYS A 68 -10.14 2.35 1.09
CA CYS A 68 -11.48 1.97 1.57
C CYS A 68 -11.74 0.48 1.41
N HIS A 69 -12.87 0.02 1.97
CA HIS A 69 -13.28 -1.39 1.96
C HIS A 69 -13.52 -1.99 0.56
N ARG A 70 -13.51 -1.17 -0.50
CA ARG A 70 -13.61 -1.68 -1.87
C ARG A 70 -12.38 -2.46 -2.30
N GLN A 71 -11.23 -2.16 -1.72
CA GLN A 71 -9.98 -2.91 -1.92
C GLN A 71 -9.60 -3.06 -3.40
N CYS A 72 -9.61 -1.94 -4.12
CA CYS A 72 -9.34 -1.92 -5.56
C CYS A 72 -7.96 -2.44 -5.94
N ALA A 73 -6.91 -2.04 -5.21
CA ALA A 73 -5.56 -2.50 -5.48
C ALA A 73 -5.41 -4.01 -5.21
N LYS A 74 -5.95 -4.48 -4.10
CA LYS A 74 -5.92 -5.92 -3.76
C LYS A 74 -6.61 -6.74 -4.84
N LYS A 75 -7.82 -6.35 -5.23
CA LYS A 75 -8.59 -7.05 -6.26
C LYS A 75 -7.89 -7.05 -7.61
N ALA A 76 -7.31 -5.92 -8.00
CA ALA A 76 -6.59 -5.79 -9.26
C ALA A 76 -5.36 -6.70 -9.29
N ILE A 77 -4.56 -6.70 -8.23
CA ILE A 77 -3.36 -7.51 -8.12
C ILE A 77 -3.71 -9.00 -8.16
N GLU A 78 -4.69 -9.43 -7.37
CA GLU A 78 -5.11 -10.83 -7.32
C GLU A 78 -5.69 -11.31 -8.66
N LYS A 79 -6.41 -10.44 -9.35
CA LYS A 79 -7.02 -10.79 -10.65
C LYS A 79 -6.00 -10.87 -11.78
N HIS A 80 -5.02 -9.98 -11.82
CA HIS A 80 -4.15 -9.80 -12.99
C HIS A 80 -2.70 -10.22 -12.79
N SER A 81 -2.26 -10.48 -11.58
CA SER A 81 -0.86 -10.84 -11.31
C SER A 81 -0.75 -12.09 -10.47
N GLY A 82 -1.02 -12.02 -9.18
CA GLY A 82 -0.89 -13.15 -8.30
C GLY A 82 -1.40 -12.86 -6.89
N PRO A 83 -1.32 -13.85 -5.98
CA PRO A 83 -1.81 -13.65 -4.61
C PRO A 83 -1.00 -12.58 -3.89
N THR A 84 -1.66 -11.83 -3.01
CA THR A 84 -1.02 -10.81 -2.18
C THR A 84 -0.37 -11.46 -0.95
N ALA A 85 0.73 -10.89 -0.47
CA ALA A 85 1.45 -11.41 0.70
C ALA A 85 0.84 -10.95 2.02
N ALA A 86 0.27 -9.76 2.04
CA ALA A 86 -0.46 -9.16 3.14
C ALA A 86 -1.32 -8.05 2.53
N ASP A 87 -2.13 -7.37 3.33
CA ASP A 87 -2.90 -6.24 2.85
C ASP A 87 -3.08 -5.20 3.95
N VAL A 88 -3.35 -3.97 3.53
CA VAL A 88 -3.69 -2.87 4.45
C VAL A 88 -4.98 -2.22 3.93
N ASP A 89 -6.00 -2.24 4.77
CA ASP A 89 -7.26 -1.53 4.55
C ASP A 89 -7.25 -0.31 5.47
N VAL A 90 -7.00 0.87 4.90
CA VAL A 90 -6.86 2.10 5.67
C VAL A 90 -8.14 2.46 6.41
N GLU A 91 -9.29 2.29 5.78
CA GLU A 91 -10.59 2.55 6.42
C GLU A 91 -10.76 1.70 7.68
N ALA A 92 -10.39 0.42 7.61
CA ALA A 92 -10.45 -0.49 8.76
C ALA A 92 -9.52 -0.03 9.89
N LEU A 93 -8.32 0.44 9.56
CA LEU A 93 -7.39 0.98 10.55
C LEU A 93 -7.98 2.21 11.25
N LEU A 94 -8.57 3.13 10.50
CA LEU A 94 -9.18 4.32 11.06
C LEU A 94 -10.38 3.99 11.96
N GLU A 95 -11.19 3.02 11.55
CA GLU A 95 -12.30 2.52 12.38
C GLU A 95 -11.78 1.94 13.71
N GLU A 96 -10.74 1.11 13.64
CA GLU A 96 -10.10 0.52 14.81
C GLU A 96 -9.56 1.59 15.76
N TRP A 97 -8.96 2.66 15.20
CA TRP A 97 -8.39 3.75 16.00
C TRP A 97 -9.42 4.79 16.43
N GLY A 98 -10.65 4.72 15.93
CA GLY A 98 -11.69 5.71 16.21
C GLY A 98 -11.39 7.08 15.63
N VAL A 99 -10.72 7.13 14.47
CA VAL A 99 -10.30 8.36 13.81
C VAL A 99 -11.12 8.57 12.53
N LYS A 100 -11.48 9.83 12.26
CA LYS A 100 -12.22 10.21 11.05
C LYS A 100 -11.29 10.25 9.84
N ALA A 101 -11.84 9.89 8.68
CA ALA A 101 -11.15 10.04 7.40
C ALA A 101 -10.86 11.52 7.11
N PRO A 102 -9.79 11.81 6.32
CA PRO A 102 -9.53 13.19 5.90
C PRO A 102 -10.74 13.81 5.20
N ALA A 103 -11.05 15.05 5.55
CA ALA A 103 -12.20 15.77 4.99
C ALA A 103 -11.99 16.18 3.54
N ASP A 104 -10.74 16.56 3.20
CA ASP A 104 -10.39 16.97 1.84
C ASP A 104 -9.76 15.79 1.08
N ARG A 105 -10.25 15.56 -0.13
CA ARG A 105 -9.72 14.48 -0.98
C ARG A 105 -8.42 14.83 -1.70
N ARG A 106 -8.04 16.10 -1.75
CA ARG A 106 -6.88 16.57 -2.50
C ARG A 106 -5.68 16.90 -1.62
N VAL A 107 -5.94 17.57 -0.51
CA VAL A 107 -4.90 18.11 0.35
C VAL A 107 -5.08 17.56 1.76
N LEU A 108 -4.02 16.98 2.31
CA LEU A 108 -4.02 16.55 3.71
C LEU A 108 -3.59 17.71 4.59
N CYS A 109 -4.36 17.98 5.63
CA CYS A 109 -3.97 18.95 6.65
C CYS A 109 -2.87 18.36 7.54
N GLU A 110 -2.36 19.15 8.48
CA GLU A 110 -1.26 18.75 9.35
C GLU A 110 -1.58 17.51 10.18
N THR A 111 -2.79 17.42 10.74
CA THR A 111 -3.23 16.25 11.50
C THR A 111 -3.40 15.01 10.59
N ASP A 112 -3.83 15.22 9.34
CA ASP A 112 -3.94 14.14 8.36
C ASP A 112 -2.55 13.62 7.96
N LEU A 113 -1.53 14.48 7.90
CA LEU A 113 -0.16 14.06 7.65
C LEU A 113 0.40 13.21 8.79
N GLU A 114 0.08 13.56 10.05
CA GLU A 114 0.41 12.73 11.20
C GLU A 114 -0.29 11.37 11.12
N LEU A 115 -1.54 11.37 10.66
CA LEU A 115 -2.29 10.13 10.45
C LEU A 115 -1.63 9.28 9.36
N ALA A 116 -1.14 9.91 8.28
CA ALA A 116 -0.39 9.21 7.23
C ALA A 116 0.86 8.53 7.79
N GLU A 117 1.55 9.17 8.72
CA GLU A 117 2.71 8.58 9.39
C GLU A 117 2.32 7.34 10.21
N ARG A 118 1.18 7.37 10.90
CA ARG A 118 0.65 6.21 11.63
C ARG A 118 0.31 5.07 10.69
N VAL A 119 -0.33 5.36 9.57
CA VAL A 119 -0.65 4.36 8.55
C VAL A 119 0.64 3.79 7.97
N ALA A 120 1.63 4.63 7.67
CA ALA A 120 2.94 4.19 7.19
C ALA A 120 3.62 3.25 8.18
N ALA A 121 3.51 3.51 9.48
CA ALA A 121 4.05 2.63 10.51
C ALA A 121 3.39 1.23 10.47
N GLU A 122 2.09 1.16 10.22
CA GLU A 122 1.39 -0.12 10.05
C GLU A 122 1.83 -0.84 8.77
N ILE A 123 2.01 -0.10 7.68
CA ILE A 123 2.56 -0.69 6.44
C ILE A 123 3.95 -1.26 6.70
N ALA A 124 4.80 -0.52 7.40
CA ALA A 124 6.16 -0.97 7.74
C ALA A 124 6.14 -2.28 8.55
N LYS A 125 5.22 -2.42 9.49
CA LYS A 125 5.04 -3.68 10.25
C LYS A 125 4.68 -4.84 9.33
N ARG A 126 3.81 -4.61 8.34
CA ARG A 126 3.44 -5.63 7.35
C ARG A 126 4.64 -6.01 6.48
N ILE A 127 5.44 -5.04 6.07
CA ILE A 127 6.67 -5.29 5.29
C ILE A 127 7.61 -6.17 6.11
N ASP A 128 7.85 -5.81 7.35
CA ASP A 128 8.77 -6.55 8.23
C ASP A 128 8.27 -7.98 8.47
N TRP A 129 6.98 -8.15 8.65
CA TRP A 129 6.36 -9.48 8.79
C TRP A 129 6.56 -10.33 7.54
N VAL A 130 6.28 -9.76 6.36
CA VAL A 130 6.44 -10.46 5.08
C VAL A 130 7.90 -10.86 4.86
N GLN A 131 8.84 -9.98 5.16
CA GLN A 131 10.27 -10.27 5.04
C GLN A 131 10.70 -11.37 6.01
N GLY A 132 10.16 -11.38 7.23
CA GLY A 132 10.43 -12.42 8.22
C GLY A 132 9.91 -13.79 7.77
N GLU A 133 8.69 -13.84 7.27
CA GLU A 133 8.08 -15.09 6.80
C GLU A 133 8.77 -15.67 5.57
N ARG A 134 9.16 -14.82 4.62
CA ARG A 134 9.71 -15.28 3.34
C ARG A 134 11.23 -15.29 3.30
N GLY A 135 11.88 -14.57 4.21
CA GLY A 135 13.34 -14.54 4.35
C GLY A 135 13.89 -15.60 5.29
N ALA A 136 13.00 -16.34 5.95
CA ALA A 136 13.39 -17.39 6.91
C ALA A 136 13.73 -18.76 6.20
#